data_0c893122b35cc914c27db2317c4e4abc
#
_entry.id   0c893122b35cc914c27db2317c4e4abc
#
_cell.length_a   1.000
_cell.length_b   1.000
_cell.length_c   1.000
_cell.angle_alpha   90.00
_cell.angle_beta   90.00
_cell.angle_gamma   90.00
#
_symmetry.space_group_name_H-M   'P 1'
#
loop_
_entity.id
_entity.type
_entity.pdbx_description
1 polymer ?
#
loop_
_entity_poly.entity_id
_entity_poly.type
_entity_poly.pdbx_seq_one_letter_code
_entity_poly.pdbx_strand_id
1 'polypeptide(L)'
;MSAKTMEQVQAELKGKAILVANRGIPARRICRAIRERFGAVAVMTATDVDKTSPAASAAQELMLLGPTPSAYLDLDLIISKAKARGIVGIHPGWGFASEDDSFPRKCEESSINFIGSTCESMNLLGNKVQARNLAMRLGVPVVPGSEGAVDIEG
;
A
#
# COMPACT_ATOMS: atom_id res chain seq x y z
N MET A 1 -12.21 2.39 21.26
CA MET A 1 -10.81 2.06 21.58
C MET A 1 -10.00 3.35 21.55
N SER A 2 -9.19 3.63 22.57
CA SER A 2 -8.30 4.80 22.57
C SER A 2 -7.20 4.60 21.53
N ALA A 3 -6.86 5.66 20.78
CA ALA A 3 -5.77 5.63 19.82
C ALA A 3 -4.44 5.37 20.56
N LYS A 4 -3.59 4.49 20.01
CA LYS A 4 -2.26 4.21 20.55
C LYS A 4 -1.36 5.43 20.43
N THR A 5 -0.52 5.67 21.42
CA THR A 5 0.54 6.68 21.32
C THR A 5 1.63 6.23 20.34
N MET A 6 2.42 7.19 19.85
CA MET A 6 3.56 6.89 18.97
C MET A 6 4.56 5.93 19.63
N GLU A 7 4.85 6.11 20.91
CA GLU A 7 5.75 5.24 21.67
C GLU A 7 5.25 3.80 21.76
N GLN A 8 3.93 3.61 21.98
CA GLN A 8 3.32 2.29 21.97
C GLN A 8 3.43 1.61 20.62
N VAL A 9 3.19 2.36 19.54
CA VAL A 9 3.33 1.83 18.16
C VAL A 9 4.78 1.47 17.86
N GLN A 10 5.74 2.31 18.25
CA GLN A 10 7.17 2.02 18.08
C GLN A 10 7.59 0.76 18.85
N ALA A 11 7.15 0.62 20.09
CA ALA A 11 7.45 -0.56 20.90
C ALA A 11 6.89 -1.85 20.28
N GLU A 12 5.67 -1.79 19.73
CA GLU A 12 5.03 -2.94 19.07
C GLU A 12 5.70 -3.34 17.75
N LEU A 13 6.20 -2.37 17.00
CA LEU A 13 6.78 -2.62 15.67
C LEU A 13 8.27 -2.92 15.70
N LYS A 14 8.95 -2.61 16.81
CA LYS A 14 10.39 -2.82 16.95
C LYS A 14 10.80 -4.25 16.58
N GLY A 15 11.70 -4.37 15.59
CA GLY A 15 12.21 -5.66 15.11
C GLY A 15 11.22 -6.48 14.26
N LYS A 16 9.97 -6.04 14.09
CA LYS A 16 9.00 -6.72 13.20
C LYS A 16 9.23 -6.36 11.76
N ALA A 17 8.98 -7.29 10.85
CA ALA A 17 9.14 -7.09 9.43
C ALA A 17 7.89 -6.42 8.80
N ILE A 18 8.11 -5.30 8.13
CA ILE A 18 7.08 -4.57 7.37
C ILE A 18 7.48 -4.55 5.90
N LEU A 19 6.55 -4.97 5.03
CA LEU A 19 6.76 -4.98 3.60
C LEU A 19 6.37 -3.63 2.98
N VAL A 20 7.23 -3.11 2.13
CA VAL A 20 6.92 -2.01 1.22
C VAL A 20 6.66 -2.62 -0.15
N ALA A 21 5.37 -2.75 -0.51
CA ALA A 21 4.93 -3.33 -1.78
C ALA A 21 4.98 -2.26 -2.89
N ASN A 22 6.18 -1.75 -3.15
CA ASN A 22 6.43 -0.68 -4.11
C ASN A 22 7.91 -0.65 -4.50
N ARG A 23 8.28 0.28 -5.41
CA ARG A 23 9.65 0.50 -5.90
C ARG A 23 9.98 1.98 -5.98
N GLY A 24 11.22 2.31 -6.33
CA GLY A 24 11.66 3.68 -6.60
C GLY A 24 11.62 4.61 -5.40
N ILE A 25 11.40 5.90 -5.64
CA ILE A 25 11.43 6.95 -4.61
C ILE A 25 10.43 6.72 -3.48
N PRO A 26 9.17 6.34 -3.75
CA PRO A 26 8.20 6.04 -2.68
C PRO A 26 8.70 4.95 -1.74
N ALA A 27 9.14 3.83 -2.29
CA ALA A 27 9.64 2.71 -1.50
C ALA A 27 10.84 3.11 -0.65
N ARG A 28 11.78 3.86 -1.22
CA ARG A 28 12.94 4.38 -0.48
C ARG A 28 12.55 5.21 0.74
N ARG A 29 11.61 6.14 0.57
CA ARG A 29 11.11 6.98 1.67
C ARG A 29 10.46 6.16 2.78
N ILE A 30 9.60 5.23 2.39
CA ILE A 30 8.84 4.39 3.33
C ILE A 30 9.81 3.46 4.09
N CYS A 31 10.75 2.81 3.39
CA CYS A 31 11.77 1.96 4.03
C CYS A 31 12.58 2.74 5.07
N ARG A 32 12.99 3.97 4.76
CA ARG A 32 13.69 4.83 5.73
C ARG A 32 12.82 5.13 6.95
N ALA A 33 11.56 5.50 6.74
CA ALA A 33 10.64 5.79 7.84
C ALA A 33 10.44 4.56 8.75
N ILE A 34 10.24 3.38 8.17
CA ILE A 34 10.09 2.11 8.91
C ILE A 34 11.31 1.87 9.81
N ARG A 35 12.52 2.04 9.29
CA ARG A 35 13.76 1.80 10.02
C ARG A 35 14.05 2.87 11.07
N GLU A 36 14.04 4.13 10.64
CA GLU A 36 14.54 5.26 11.45
C GLU A 36 13.53 5.71 12.51
N ARG A 37 12.23 5.56 12.22
CA ARG A 37 11.18 6.03 13.15
C ARG A 37 10.58 4.93 13.99
N PHE A 38 10.50 3.71 13.47
CA PHE A 38 9.84 2.59 14.18
C PHE A 38 10.79 1.49 14.63
N GLY A 39 12.05 1.51 14.20
CA GLY A 39 12.99 0.44 14.52
C GLY A 39 12.54 -0.94 14.00
N ALA A 40 11.65 -0.94 13.02
CA ALA A 40 11.16 -2.15 12.36
C ALA A 40 12.07 -2.55 11.20
N VAL A 41 11.97 -3.77 10.75
CA VAL A 41 12.72 -4.29 9.59
C VAL A 41 11.97 -3.91 8.31
N ALA A 42 12.59 -3.10 7.47
CA ALA A 42 12.02 -2.75 6.18
C ALA A 42 12.36 -3.81 5.14
N VAL A 43 11.34 -4.50 4.66
CA VAL A 43 11.41 -5.41 3.52
C VAL A 43 10.81 -4.72 2.31
N MET A 44 11.47 -4.72 1.15
CA MET A 44 10.95 -4.08 -0.06
C MET A 44 10.73 -5.12 -1.16
N THR A 45 9.63 -5.03 -1.89
CA THR A 45 9.44 -5.80 -3.12
C THR A 45 10.45 -5.36 -4.18
N ALA A 46 10.97 -6.29 -4.93
CA ALA A 46 11.82 -6.01 -6.08
C ALA A 46 11.61 -7.06 -7.18
N THR A 47 11.72 -6.63 -8.42
CA THR A 47 11.92 -7.53 -9.57
C THR A 47 13.40 -7.61 -9.92
N ASP A 48 13.77 -8.48 -10.84
CA ASP A 48 15.15 -8.60 -11.28
C ASP A 48 15.74 -7.30 -11.84
N VAL A 49 14.87 -6.44 -12.39
CA VAL A 49 15.26 -5.13 -12.93
C VAL A 49 15.57 -4.13 -11.81
N ASP A 50 14.85 -4.23 -10.68
CA ASP A 50 14.89 -3.23 -9.60
C ASP A 50 15.80 -3.60 -8.42
N LYS A 51 16.23 -4.87 -8.33
CA LYS A 51 16.96 -5.39 -7.15
C LYS A 51 18.30 -4.69 -6.88
N THR A 52 18.86 -4.02 -7.87
CA THR A 52 20.12 -3.24 -7.75
C THR A 52 19.86 -1.73 -7.77
N SER A 53 18.61 -1.31 -7.72
CA SER A 53 18.24 0.11 -7.75
C SER A 53 18.69 0.86 -6.48
N PRO A 54 18.90 2.18 -6.54
CA PRO A 54 19.17 2.97 -5.33
C PRO A 54 18.06 2.91 -4.28
N ALA A 55 16.83 2.54 -4.67
CA ALA A 55 15.75 2.33 -3.73
C ALA A 55 15.91 1.02 -2.95
N ALA A 56 16.40 -0.02 -3.60
CA ALA A 56 16.65 -1.32 -2.99
C ALA A 56 17.64 -1.24 -1.82
N SER A 57 18.66 -0.39 -1.93
CA SER A 57 19.64 -0.19 -0.86
C SER A 57 19.08 0.48 0.41
N ALA A 58 17.88 1.03 0.37
CA ALA A 58 17.23 1.61 1.53
C ALA A 58 16.48 0.57 2.38
N ALA A 59 16.16 -0.57 1.82
CA ALA A 59 15.59 -1.70 2.56
C ALA A 59 16.68 -2.52 3.24
N GLN A 60 16.32 -3.22 4.31
CA GLN A 60 17.20 -4.19 4.97
C GLN A 60 17.14 -5.54 4.25
N GLU A 61 16.00 -5.85 3.67
CA GLU A 61 15.78 -7.09 2.92
C GLU A 61 14.97 -6.82 1.64
N LEU A 62 15.22 -7.64 0.62
CA LEU A 62 14.44 -7.63 -0.62
C LEU A 62 13.58 -8.89 -0.70
N MET A 63 12.32 -8.69 -1.06
CA MET A 63 11.39 -9.75 -1.44
C MET A 63 11.28 -9.79 -2.96
N LEU A 64 12.00 -10.71 -3.59
CA LEU A 64 12.02 -10.83 -5.04
C LEU A 64 10.68 -11.40 -5.54
N LEU A 65 10.08 -10.69 -6.49
CA LEU A 65 8.80 -11.06 -7.11
C LEU A 65 8.97 -11.87 -8.40
N GLY A 66 10.16 -11.79 -9.03
CA GLY A 66 10.45 -12.44 -10.29
C GLY A 66 10.99 -11.48 -11.35
N PRO A 67 11.06 -11.91 -12.61
CA PRO A 67 11.79 -11.17 -13.65
C PRO A 67 11.02 -9.98 -14.23
N THR A 68 9.68 -9.96 -14.13
CA THR A 68 8.85 -9.00 -14.86
C THR A 68 8.25 -7.92 -13.95
N PRO A 69 8.16 -6.66 -14.41
CA PRO A 69 7.50 -5.59 -13.64
C PRO A 69 6.02 -5.82 -13.35
N SER A 70 5.32 -6.64 -14.14
CA SER A 70 3.91 -7.01 -13.90
C SER A 70 3.70 -7.70 -12.55
N ALA A 71 4.74 -8.32 -11.98
CA ALA A 71 4.68 -8.97 -10.68
C ALA A 71 4.36 -8.00 -9.52
N TYR A 72 4.55 -6.69 -9.70
CA TYR A 72 4.09 -5.69 -8.71
C TYR A 72 2.56 -5.58 -8.60
N LEU A 73 1.82 -6.12 -9.57
CA LEU A 73 0.36 -6.16 -9.58
C LEU A 73 -0.19 -7.53 -9.17
N ASP A 74 0.67 -8.52 -8.98
CA ASP A 74 0.27 -9.86 -8.55
C ASP A 74 0.13 -9.90 -7.02
N LEU A 75 -1.06 -9.55 -6.55
CA LEU A 75 -1.37 -9.49 -5.12
C LEU A 75 -1.25 -10.85 -4.45
N ASP A 76 -1.64 -11.93 -5.13
CA ASP A 76 -1.59 -13.27 -4.55
C ASP A 76 -0.14 -13.72 -4.33
N LEU A 77 0.72 -13.43 -5.29
CA LEU A 77 2.16 -13.65 -5.14
C LEU A 77 2.75 -12.82 -3.98
N ILE A 78 2.39 -11.54 -3.89
CA ILE A 78 2.88 -10.64 -2.84
C ILE A 78 2.44 -11.14 -1.47
N ILE A 79 1.16 -11.44 -1.30
CA ILE A 79 0.59 -11.92 -0.03
C ILE A 79 1.19 -13.26 0.38
N SER A 80 1.28 -14.23 -0.54
CA SER A 80 1.84 -15.55 -0.22
C SER A 80 3.30 -15.47 0.25
N LYS A 81 4.11 -14.65 -0.44
CA LYS A 81 5.51 -14.42 -0.06
C LYS A 81 5.64 -13.64 1.25
N ALA A 82 4.76 -12.68 1.50
CA ALA A 82 4.72 -11.90 2.74
C ALA A 82 4.39 -12.82 3.94
N LYS A 83 3.36 -13.65 3.79
CA LYS A 83 2.96 -14.62 4.82
C LYS A 83 4.09 -15.61 5.15
N ALA A 84 4.75 -16.16 4.13
CA ALA A 84 5.88 -17.08 4.31
C ALA A 84 7.08 -16.45 5.05
N ARG A 85 7.19 -15.12 5.05
CA ARG A 85 8.26 -14.37 5.72
C ARG A 85 7.86 -13.78 7.07
N GLY A 86 6.65 -14.03 7.55
CA GLY A 86 6.18 -13.47 8.81
C GLY A 86 6.04 -11.94 8.78
N ILE A 87 5.73 -11.37 7.62
CA ILE A 87 5.43 -9.94 7.49
C ILE A 87 4.19 -9.60 8.30
N VAL A 88 4.29 -8.60 9.17
CA VAL A 88 3.17 -8.19 10.04
C VAL A 88 2.34 -7.04 9.45
N GLY A 89 2.89 -6.31 8.50
CA GLY A 89 2.19 -5.21 7.84
C GLY A 89 2.72 -4.94 6.44
N ILE A 90 1.84 -4.47 5.54
CA ILE A 90 2.19 -4.12 4.16
C ILE A 90 1.82 -2.67 3.91
N HIS A 91 2.78 -1.86 3.45
CA HIS A 91 2.56 -0.52 2.95
C HIS A 91 2.62 -0.53 1.42
N PRO A 92 1.54 -0.21 0.70
CA PRO A 92 1.50 -0.30 -0.76
C PRO A 92 2.24 0.85 -1.46
N GLY A 93 2.60 1.91 -0.73
CA GLY A 93 3.13 3.13 -1.33
C GLY A 93 2.05 3.92 -2.07
N TRP A 94 2.35 4.33 -3.31
CA TRP A 94 1.38 4.94 -4.23
C TRP A 94 1.58 4.36 -5.64
N GLY A 95 0.54 4.38 -6.47
CA GLY A 95 0.52 3.70 -7.78
C GLY A 95 0.52 2.18 -7.63
N PHE A 96 0.67 1.45 -8.73
CA PHE A 96 0.55 -0.02 -8.76
C PHE A 96 -0.77 -0.49 -8.12
N ALA A 97 -0.68 -1.35 -7.13
CA ALA A 97 -1.83 -1.91 -6.42
C ALA A 97 -2.30 -1.06 -5.23
N SER A 98 -1.77 0.17 -5.04
CA SER A 98 -2.16 1.00 -3.88
C SER A 98 -3.61 1.50 -3.91
N GLU A 99 -4.26 1.46 -5.07
CA GLU A 99 -5.66 1.82 -5.27
C GLU A 99 -6.58 0.62 -5.49
N ASP A 100 -6.04 -0.60 -5.44
CA ASP A 100 -6.79 -1.84 -5.56
C ASP A 100 -7.46 -2.17 -4.22
N ASP A 101 -8.80 -2.06 -4.17
CA ASP A 101 -9.59 -2.29 -2.96
C ASP A 101 -9.58 -3.74 -2.47
N SER A 102 -9.17 -4.69 -3.32
CA SER A 102 -8.98 -6.08 -2.92
C SER A 102 -7.71 -6.29 -2.06
N PHE A 103 -6.73 -5.40 -2.15
CA PHE A 103 -5.46 -5.56 -1.43
C PHE A 103 -5.62 -5.51 0.09
N PRO A 104 -6.32 -4.53 0.69
CA PRO A 104 -6.60 -4.54 2.12
C PRO A 104 -7.31 -5.81 2.58
N ARG A 105 -8.29 -6.29 1.80
CA ARG A 105 -9.04 -7.52 2.11
C ARG A 105 -8.13 -8.75 2.13
N LYS A 106 -7.30 -8.92 1.09
CA LYS A 106 -6.33 -10.02 1.02
C LYS A 106 -5.32 -9.99 2.18
N CYS A 107 -4.90 -8.80 2.61
CA CYS A 107 -4.06 -8.63 3.79
C CYS A 107 -4.78 -9.13 5.06
N GLU A 108 -6.02 -8.69 5.28
CA GLU A 108 -6.82 -9.06 6.44
C GLU A 108 -7.06 -10.57 6.52
N GLU A 109 -7.47 -11.20 5.41
CA GLU A 109 -7.65 -12.66 5.29
C GLU A 109 -6.36 -13.44 5.61
N SER A 110 -5.21 -12.80 5.40
CA SER A 110 -3.89 -13.36 5.68
C SER A 110 -3.32 -12.96 7.05
N SER A 111 -4.10 -12.25 7.89
CA SER A 111 -3.67 -11.71 9.19
C SER A 111 -2.46 -10.78 9.09
N ILE A 112 -2.37 -10.04 8.00
CA ILE A 112 -1.36 -9.00 7.75
C ILE A 112 -2.05 -7.64 7.80
N ASN A 113 -1.50 -6.68 8.53
CA ASN A 113 -2.06 -5.34 8.58
C ASN A 113 -1.79 -4.59 7.26
N PHE A 114 -2.83 -4.10 6.61
CA PHE A 114 -2.67 -3.18 5.48
C PHE A 114 -2.44 -1.76 6.02
N ILE A 115 -1.33 -1.13 5.66
CA ILE A 115 -0.98 0.23 6.10
C ILE A 115 -1.45 1.21 5.01
N GLY A 116 -2.73 1.53 5.07
CA GLY A 116 -3.42 2.35 4.08
C GLY A 116 -4.90 2.52 4.43
N SER A 117 -5.69 2.91 3.43
CA SER A 117 -7.14 3.06 3.58
C SER A 117 -7.83 1.70 3.70
N THR A 118 -9.02 1.68 4.32
CA THR A 118 -9.84 0.46 4.34
C THR A 118 -10.38 0.13 2.95
N CYS A 119 -10.71 -1.14 2.72
CA CYS A 119 -11.35 -1.60 1.49
C CYS A 119 -12.60 -0.76 1.14
N GLU A 120 -13.45 -0.48 2.15
CA GLU A 120 -14.66 0.33 1.97
C GLU A 120 -14.35 1.76 1.53
N SER A 121 -13.35 2.41 2.17
CA SER A 121 -12.94 3.76 1.79
C SER A 121 -12.35 3.81 0.39
N MET A 122 -11.56 2.81 0.01
CA MET A 122 -10.97 2.73 -1.33
C MET A 122 -12.04 2.52 -2.40
N ASN A 123 -12.99 1.63 -2.16
CA ASN A 123 -14.10 1.38 -3.07
C ASN A 123 -14.96 2.64 -3.25
N LEU A 124 -15.30 3.31 -2.15
CA LEU A 124 -16.14 4.52 -2.17
C LEU A 124 -15.47 5.70 -2.89
N LEU A 125 -14.16 5.88 -2.71
CA LEU A 125 -13.43 7.04 -3.22
C LEU A 125 -12.67 6.76 -4.52
N GLY A 126 -12.41 5.50 -4.85
CA GLY A 126 -11.70 5.10 -6.06
C GLY A 126 -12.50 5.35 -7.35
N ASN A 127 -13.81 5.29 -7.27
CA ASN A 127 -14.68 5.64 -8.38
C ASN A 127 -14.98 7.15 -8.38
N LYS A 128 -14.58 7.87 -9.43
CA LYS A 128 -14.72 9.33 -9.53
C LYS A 128 -16.16 9.82 -9.39
N VAL A 129 -17.13 9.07 -9.95
CA VAL A 129 -18.56 9.43 -9.86
C VAL A 129 -19.07 9.26 -8.42
N GLN A 130 -18.73 8.15 -7.79
CA GLN A 130 -19.12 7.88 -6.40
C GLN A 130 -18.48 8.87 -5.43
N ALA A 131 -17.18 9.17 -5.61
CA ALA A 131 -16.47 10.14 -4.79
C ALA A 131 -17.10 11.54 -4.90
N ARG A 132 -17.45 11.98 -6.13
CA ARG A 132 -18.13 13.25 -6.36
C ARG A 132 -19.51 13.28 -5.70
N ASN A 133 -20.30 12.22 -5.85
CA ASN A 133 -21.63 12.12 -5.25
C ASN A 133 -21.56 12.13 -3.71
N LEU A 134 -20.55 11.48 -3.14
CA LEU A 134 -20.29 11.53 -1.70
C LEU A 134 -19.95 12.96 -1.26
N ALA A 135 -19.05 13.64 -1.96
CA ALA A 135 -18.66 15.01 -1.67
C ALA A 135 -19.88 15.95 -1.67
N MET A 136 -20.73 15.85 -2.69
CA MET A 136 -21.97 16.66 -2.75
C MET A 136 -22.91 16.36 -1.57
N ARG A 137 -23.11 15.11 -1.21
CA ARG A 137 -23.94 14.73 -0.06
C ARG A 137 -23.41 15.25 1.27
N LEU A 138 -22.10 15.39 1.39
CA LEU A 138 -21.43 15.93 2.59
C LEU A 138 -21.27 17.46 2.56
N GLY A 139 -21.81 18.14 1.54
CA GLY A 139 -21.68 19.59 1.39
C GLY A 139 -20.28 20.08 1.02
N VAL A 140 -19.42 19.19 0.54
CA VAL A 140 -18.10 19.57 0.02
C VAL A 140 -18.25 20.17 -1.37
N PRO A 141 -17.69 21.37 -1.64
CA PRO A 141 -17.75 21.98 -2.96
C PRO A 141 -17.13 21.10 -4.03
N VAL A 142 -17.82 20.94 -5.14
CA VAL A 142 -17.34 20.16 -6.29
C VAL A 142 -17.33 20.99 -7.55
N VAL A 143 -16.45 20.66 -8.49
CA VAL A 143 -16.42 21.29 -9.80
C VAL A 143 -17.74 20.99 -10.55
N PRO A 144 -18.36 21.95 -11.26
CA PRO A 144 -19.52 21.69 -12.11
C PRO A 144 -19.21 20.57 -13.13
N GLY A 145 -20.15 19.68 -13.34
CA GLY A 145 -19.98 18.54 -14.25
C GLY A 145 -21.22 17.66 -14.29
N SER A 146 -21.21 16.62 -15.11
CA SER A 146 -22.29 15.67 -15.23
C SER A 146 -22.52 14.87 -13.93
N GLU A 147 -23.74 14.43 -13.71
CA GLU A 147 -24.10 13.58 -12.55
C GLU A 147 -23.65 12.12 -12.68
N GLY A 148 -23.13 11.72 -13.85
CA GLY A 148 -22.70 10.36 -14.14
C GLY A 148 -21.59 10.29 -15.19
N ALA A 149 -21.21 9.08 -15.56
CA ALA A 149 -20.32 8.86 -16.69
C ALA A 149 -21.02 9.34 -17.98
N VAL A 150 -20.26 10.02 -18.83
CA VAL A 150 -20.73 10.45 -20.15
C VAL A 150 -20.07 9.56 -21.18
N ASP A 151 -20.86 8.80 -21.93
CA ASP A 151 -20.38 8.09 -23.10
C ASP A 151 -20.13 9.11 -24.21
N ILE A 152 -18.91 9.17 -24.68
CA ILE A 152 -18.56 9.93 -25.89
C ILE A 152 -18.90 9.00 -27.04
N GLU A 153 -20.13 9.10 -27.54
CA GLU A 153 -20.42 8.58 -28.88
C GLU A 153 -19.64 9.45 -29.85
N GLY A 154 -18.64 8.84 -30.52
CA GLY A 154 -17.75 9.49 -31.49
C GLY A 154 -18.44 9.83 -32.81
#